data_d53a0017bc76d385e0c1fbd7fc7bd3f1
#
_entry.id   d53a0017bc76d385e0c1fbd7fc7bd3f1
#
_cell.length_a   1.000
_cell.length_b   1.000
_cell.length_c   1.000
_cell.angle_alpha   90.00
_cell.angle_beta   90.00
_cell.angle_gamma   90.00
#
_symmetry.space_group_name_H-M   'P 1'
#
loop_
_entity.id
_entity.type
_entity.pdbx_description
1 polymer ?
#
loop_
_entity_poly.entity_id
_entity_poly.type
_entity_poly.pdbx_seq_one_letter_code
_entity_poly.pdbx_strand_id
1 'polypeptide(L)'
;MIAQSSALPAVCGRVCPQEHQCEGKCVRGIKGEAVGWYRNNVHTKPTAPAPNGHKVAVIGAGPSGLTVAGDLAKLGYKVTVYEALHVAGGVLMYGIPEFRLPKDIVQHEVEGLKELGVDIETNMVIGKVLTIDELMNDYGFEAVYVASGA
;
A
#
# COMPACT_ATOMS: atom_id res chain seq x y z
N MET A 1 -10.27 -13.08 1.89
CA MET A 1 -9.86 -13.29 0.48
C MET A 1 -9.36 -12.00 -0.18
N ILE A 2 -10.12 -10.90 -0.28
CA ILE A 2 -9.67 -9.67 -0.98
C ILE A 2 -8.40 -9.08 -0.36
N ALA A 3 -8.35 -8.93 0.97
CA ALA A 3 -7.16 -8.43 1.67
C ALA A 3 -5.92 -9.34 1.56
N GLN A 4 -6.10 -10.61 1.17
CA GLN A 4 -4.99 -11.51 0.86
C GLN A 4 -4.43 -11.26 -0.55
N SER A 5 -5.27 -10.79 -1.47
CA SER A 5 -4.92 -10.58 -2.88
C SER A 5 -4.58 -9.12 -3.22
N SER A 6 -4.86 -8.17 -2.32
CA SER A 6 -4.57 -6.75 -2.51
C SER A 6 -4.01 -6.15 -1.22
N ALA A 7 -2.99 -5.31 -1.35
CA ALA A 7 -2.41 -4.57 -0.22
C ALA A 7 -3.19 -3.29 0.12
N LEU A 8 -3.87 -2.70 -0.88
CA LEU A 8 -4.61 -1.44 -0.74
C LEU A 8 -6.05 -1.58 -1.27
N PRO A 9 -6.87 -2.49 -0.70
CA PRO A 9 -8.17 -2.83 -1.26
C PRO A 9 -9.21 -1.68 -1.17
N ALA A 10 -9.18 -0.88 -0.11
CA ALA A 10 -10.12 0.23 0.06
C ALA A 10 -9.80 1.37 -0.92
N VAL A 11 -8.51 1.68 -1.13
CA VAL A 11 -8.06 2.65 -2.15
C VAL A 11 -8.49 2.20 -3.54
N CYS A 12 -8.20 0.94 -3.91
CA CYS A 12 -8.60 0.39 -5.21
C CYS A 12 -10.12 0.44 -5.42
N GLY A 13 -10.89 0.05 -4.40
CA GLY A 13 -12.35 0.10 -4.46
C GLY A 13 -12.93 1.52 -4.56
N ARG A 14 -12.22 2.53 -4.05
CA ARG A 14 -12.68 3.92 -4.08
C ARG A 14 -12.30 4.66 -5.36
N VAL A 15 -11.10 4.42 -5.89
CA VAL A 15 -10.57 5.14 -7.07
C VAL A 15 -11.06 4.54 -8.38
N CYS A 16 -11.32 3.22 -8.43
CA CYS A 16 -11.77 2.53 -9.63
C CYS A 16 -13.14 3.04 -10.10
N PRO A 17 -13.30 3.47 -11.36
CA PRO A 17 -14.57 3.91 -11.92
C PRO A 17 -15.44 2.70 -12.33
N GLN A 18 -15.65 1.76 -11.41
CA GLN A 18 -16.33 0.48 -11.64
C GLN A 18 -17.76 0.64 -12.12
N GLU A 19 -18.45 1.70 -11.72
CA GLU A 19 -19.81 2.05 -12.14
C GLU A 19 -19.93 2.27 -13.67
N HIS A 20 -18.84 2.70 -14.30
CA HIS A 20 -18.77 2.89 -15.75
C HIS A 20 -18.12 1.73 -16.50
N GLN A 21 -17.52 0.78 -15.78
CA GLN A 21 -16.80 -0.36 -16.32
C GLN A 21 -17.47 -1.69 -15.98
N CYS A 22 -16.94 -2.42 -15.01
CA CYS A 22 -17.42 -3.76 -14.69
C CYS A 22 -18.82 -3.78 -14.06
N GLU A 23 -19.20 -2.78 -13.27
CA GLU A 23 -20.54 -2.69 -12.69
C GLU A 23 -21.59 -2.19 -13.66
N GLY A 24 -21.23 -1.27 -14.57
CA GLY A 24 -22.16 -0.68 -15.53
C GLY A 24 -22.83 -1.68 -16.48
N LYS A 25 -22.19 -2.85 -16.69
CA LYS A 25 -22.71 -3.95 -17.50
C LYS A 25 -22.82 -5.27 -16.72
N CYS A 26 -22.74 -5.20 -15.41
CA CYS A 26 -22.78 -6.38 -14.56
C CYS A 26 -24.19 -6.98 -14.51
N VAL A 27 -24.33 -8.24 -14.92
CA VAL A 27 -25.61 -8.98 -14.87
C VAL A 27 -26.16 -9.06 -13.46
N ARG A 28 -25.32 -9.13 -12.42
CA ARG A 28 -25.75 -9.08 -11.03
C ARG A 28 -26.27 -7.70 -10.65
N GLY A 29 -25.66 -6.61 -11.14
CA GLY A 29 -26.15 -5.25 -10.93
C GLY A 29 -27.52 -5.00 -11.53
N ILE A 30 -27.84 -5.67 -12.66
CA ILE A 30 -29.17 -5.61 -13.30
C ILE A 30 -30.22 -6.40 -12.50
N LYS A 31 -29.81 -7.48 -11.82
CA LYS A 31 -30.70 -8.41 -11.09
C LYS A 31 -30.72 -8.23 -9.57
N GLY A 32 -29.95 -7.29 -9.04
CA GLY A 32 -29.79 -7.08 -7.60
C GLY A 32 -28.57 -6.22 -7.29
N GLU A 33 -27.69 -6.66 -6.39
CA GLU A 33 -26.50 -5.91 -5.97
C GLU A 33 -25.30 -6.17 -6.90
N ALA A 34 -24.68 -5.10 -7.37
CA ALA A 34 -23.43 -5.14 -8.13
C ALA A 34 -22.25 -5.61 -7.26
N VAL A 35 -21.13 -6.03 -7.89
CA VAL A 35 -19.97 -6.63 -7.23
C VAL A 35 -19.09 -5.60 -6.47
N GLY A 36 -19.45 -4.33 -6.44
CA GLY A 36 -18.75 -3.24 -5.74
C GLY A 36 -18.71 -3.31 -4.21
N TRP A 37 -18.70 -4.51 -3.67
CA TRP A 37 -18.90 -4.82 -2.25
C TRP A 37 -17.83 -4.26 -1.31
N TYR A 38 -16.57 -4.17 -1.76
CA TYR A 38 -15.47 -3.72 -0.91
C TYR A 38 -15.50 -2.23 -0.57
N ARG A 39 -16.20 -1.45 -1.40
CA ARG A 39 -16.35 0.00 -1.20
C ARG A 39 -17.09 0.34 0.10
N ASN A 40 -17.90 -0.57 0.61
CA ASN A 40 -18.86 -0.26 1.65
C ASN A 40 -18.67 -0.96 3.00
N ASN A 41 -17.96 -2.08 3.14
CA ASN A 41 -18.22 -2.88 4.36
C ASN A 41 -17.19 -3.84 4.94
N VAL A 42 -15.97 -4.05 4.44
CA VAL A 42 -15.13 -5.10 5.07
C VAL A 42 -13.68 -4.74 5.26
N HIS A 43 -13.36 -4.43 6.49
CA HIS A 43 -12.00 -4.28 7.00
C HIS A 43 -11.57 -5.58 7.73
N THR A 44 -11.29 -6.64 6.99
CA THR A 44 -10.59 -7.80 7.56
C THR A 44 -9.10 -7.51 7.57
N LYS A 45 -8.54 -7.31 8.75
CA LYS A 45 -7.09 -7.16 8.93
C LYS A 45 -6.41 -8.49 8.61
N PRO A 46 -5.42 -8.51 7.71
CA PRO A 46 -4.62 -9.71 7.51
C PRO A 46 -3.77 -9.98 8.76
N THR A 47 -3.64 -11.24 9.14
CA THR A 47 -2.76 -11.63 10.23
C THR A 47 -1.31 -11.64 9.73
N ALA A 48 -0.40 -11.02 10.48
CA ALA A 48 1.02 -11.06 10.18
C ALA A 48 1.53 -12.51 10.22
N PRO A 49 2.18 -13.01 9.18
CA PRO A 49 2.76 -14.34 9.16
C PRO A 49 4.02 -14.41 10.03
N ALA A 50 4.52 -15.63 10.25
CA ALA A 50 5.81 -15.81 10.91
C ALA A 50 6.95 -15.19 10.07
N PRO A 51 7.91 -14.48 10.70
CA PRO A 51 9.03 -13.88 9.99
C PRO A 51 9.88 -14.94 9.28
N ASN A 52 10.27 -14.66 8.02
CA ASN A 52 11.16 -15.53 7.24
C ASN A 52 12.65 -15.20 7.43
N GLY A 53 12.98 -14.15 8.19
CA GLY A 53 14.35 -13.73 8.49
C GLY A 53 14.98 -12.77 7.49
N HIS A 54 14.32 -12.49 6.37
CA HIS A 54 14.83 -11.60 5.32
C HIS A 54 14.32 -10.17 5.46
N LYS A 55 15.18 -9.19 5.07
CA LYS A 55 14.89 -7.75 5.15
C LYS A 55 14.87 -7.12 3.76
N VAL A 56 13.85 -6.30 3.49
CA VAL A 56 13.71 -5.56 2.23
C VAL A 56 13.44 -4.09 2.52
N ALA A 57 14.16 -3.20 1.85
CA ALA A 57 13.89 -1.76 1.84
C ALA A 57 13.02 -1.38 0.65
N VAL A 58 12.08 -0.48 0.86
CA VAL A 58 11.25 0.10 -0.20
C VAL A 58 11.45 1.62 -0.19
N ILE A 59 11.82 2.20 -1.32
CA ILE A 59 12.03 3.64 -1.46
C ILE A 59 10.81 4.26 -2.13
N GLY A 60 10.03 5.00 -1.36
CA GLY A 60 8.79 5.64 -1.76
C GLY A 60 7.55 4.93 -1.23
N ALA A 61 6.70 5.67 -0.51
CA ALA A 61 5.43 5.20 0.06
C ALA A 61 4.22 5.59 -0.83
N GLY A 62 4.41 5.61 -2.14
CA GLY A 62 3.31 5.74 -3.10
C GLY A 62 2.56 4.41 -3.30
N PRO A 63 1.57 4.36 -4.22
CA PRO A 63 0.77 3.15 -4.46
C PRO A 63 1.62 1.91 -4.73
N SER A 64 2.67 2.05 -5.54
CA SER A 64 3.58 0.95 -5.89
C SER A 64 4.34 0.44 -4.67
N GLY A 65 4.99 1.34 -3.91
CA GLY A 65 5.77 0.98 -2.74
C GLY A 65 4.92 0.34 -1.63
N LEU A 66 3.76 0.92 -1.33
CA LEU A 66 2.84 0.38 -0.32
C LEU A 66 2.29 -0.99 -0.73
N THR A 67 2.01 -1.22 -2.03
CA THR A 67 1.56 -2.53 -2.53
C THR A 67 2.64 -3.58 -2.34
N VAL A 68 3.86 -3.31 -2.79
CA VAL A 68 4.98 -4.25 -2.64
C VAL A 68 5.30 -4.50 -1.17
N ALA A 69 5.29 -3.46 -0.34
CA ALA A 69 5.52 -3.59 1.10
C ALA A 69 4.49 -4.52 1.76
N GLY A 70 3.21 -4.33 1.44
CA GLY A 70 2.14 -5.17 1.96
C GLY A 70 2.23 -6.62 1.50
N ASP A 71 2.56 -6.85 0.23
CA ASP A 71 2.66 -8.20 -0.31
C ASP A 71 3.88 -8.95 0.25
N LEU A 72 5.02 -8.27 0.40
CA LEU A 72 6.21 -8.85 1.06
C LEU A 72 5.95 -9.13 2.54
N ALA A 73 5.28 -8.22 3.26
CA ALA A 73 4.94 -8.43 4.66
C ALA A 73 4.03 -9.65 4.85
N LYS A 74 3.06 -9.88 3.96
CA LYS A 74 2.23 -11.11 3.95
C LYS A 74 3.02 -12.40 3.70
N LEU A 75 4.22 -12.29 3.12
CA LEU A 75 5.14 -13.40 2.92
C LEU A 75 6.15 -13.57 4.07
N GLY A 76 6.06 -12.74 5.11
CA GLY A 76 6.92 -12.82 6.29
C GLY A 76 8.23 -12.04 6.19
N TYR A 77 8.42 -11.23 5.16
CA TYR A 77 9.58 -10.35 5.06
C TYR A 77 9.49 -9.19 6.06
N LYS A 78 10.62 -8.82 6.64
CA LYS A 78 10.75 -7.56 7.38
C LYS A 78 10.91 -6.43 6.37
N VAL A 79 9.90 -5.57 6.25
CA VAL A 79 9.89 -4.49 5.26
C VAL A 79 9.99 -3.14 5.95
N THR A 80 10.89 -2.29 5.46
CA THR A 80 10.97 -0.87 5.84
C THR A 80 10.77 0.00 4.60
N VAL A 81 9.79 0.89 4.66
CA VAL A 81 9.48 1.86 3.60
C VAL A 81 10.06 3.21 3.99
N TYR A 82 10.89 3.79 3.12
CA TYR A 82 11.46 5.13 3.27
C TYR A 82 10.72 6.11 2.36
N GLU A 83 10.09 7.11 2.95
CA GLU A 83 9.31 8.13 2.25
C GLU A 83 9.97 9.50 2.40
N ALA A 84 10.17 10.20 1.29
CA ALA A 84 10.77 11.52 1.26
C ALA A 84 9.87 12.59 1.89
N LEU A 85 8.56 12.44 1.76
CA LEU A 85 7.57 13.39 2.26
C LEU A 85 7.20 13.07 3.72
N HIS A 86 6.44 13.96 4.33
CA HIS A 86 6.06 13.87 5.75
C HIS A 86 4.86 12.93 5.99
N VAL A 87 4.13 12.54 4.94
CA VAL A 87 3.00 11.58 5.01
C VAL A 87 3.14 10.53 3.92
N ALA A 88 2.97 9.26 4.29
CA ALA A 88 2.94 8.16 3.35
C ALA A 88 1.67 8.18 2.48
N GLY A 89 1.77 7.72 1.24
CA GLY A 89 0.67 7.63 0.29
C GLY A 89 1.00 8.21 -1.09
N GLY A 90 2.04 9.05 -1.22
CA GLY A 90 2.46 9.64 -2.49
C GLY A 90 1.30 10.33 -3.20
N VAL A 91 1.05 10.00 -4.48
CA VAL A 91 -0.05 10.57 -5.28
C VAL A 91 -1.44 10.36 -4.64
N LEU A 92 -1.64 9.33 -3.84
CA LEU A 92 -2.91 9.07 -3.15
C LEU A 92 -3.21 10.18 -2.12
N MET A 93 -2.16 10.70 -1.45
CA MET A 93 -2.27 11.78 -0.48
C MET A 93 -2.22 13.16 -1.13
N TYR A 94 -1.27 13.37 -2.04
CA TYR A 94 -0.92 14.69 -2.55
C TYR A 94 -1.49 15.00 -3.94
N GLY A 95 -1.88 13.99 -4.72
CA GLY A 95 -2.35 14.16 -6.09
C GLY A 95 -3.86 14.00 -6.28
N ILE A 96 -4.47 12.98 -5.68
CA ILE A 96 -5.90 12.72 -5.86
C ILE A 96 -6.72 13.65 -4.93
N PRO A 97 -7.73 14.38 -5.46
CA PRO A 97 -8.55 15.27 -4.65
C PRO A 97 -9.33 14.54 -3.55
N GLU A 98 -9.56 15.23 -2.43
CA GLU A 98 -10.27 14.73 -1.24
C GLU A 98 -11.65 14.14 -1.56
N PHE A 99 -12.42 14.82 -2.43
CA PHE A 99 -13.76 14.36 -2.81
C PHE A 99 -13.75 13.05 -3.60
N ARG A 100 -12.62 12.72 -4.25
CA ARG A 100 -12.45 11.46 -5.00
C ARG A 100 -11.90 10.35 -4.10
N LEU A 101 -10.89 10.67 -3.31
CA LEU A 101 -10.24 9.76 -2.37
C LEU A 101 -10.01 10.49 -1.05
N PRO A 102 -10.90 10.34 -0.06
CA PRO A 102 -10.70 10.86 1.29
C PRO A 102 -9.39 10.37 1.90
N LYS A 103 -8.64 11.27 2.55
CA LYS A 103 -7.29 10.96 3.03
C LYS A 103 -7.27 10.04 4.24
N ASP A 104 -8.35 10.03 5.00
CA ASP A 104 -8.57 9.07 6.08
C ASP A 104 -8.56 7.61 5.59
N ILE A 105 -9.12 7.34 4.40
CA ILE A 105 -9.07 6.01 3.78
C ILE A 105 -7.62 5.60 3.49
N VAL A 106 -6.81 6.52 2.94
CA VAL A 106 -5.40 6.25 2.64
C VAL A 106 -4.62 5.99 3.93
N GLN A 107 -4.83 6.82 4.96
CA GLN A 107 -4.16 6.64 6.24
C GLN A 107 -4.56 5.34 6.92
N HIS A 108 -5.83 4.96 6.87
CA HIS A 108 -6.30 3.70 7.41
C HIS A 108 -5.62 2.49 6.74
N GLU A 109 -5.43 2.52 5.43
CA GLU A 109 -4.68 1.47 4.70
C GLU A 109 -3.20 1.45 5.10
N VAL A 110 -2.57 2.62 5.23
CA VAL A 110 -1.17 2.74 5.69
C VAL A 110 -1.00 2.18 7.11
N GLU A 111 -1.93 2.48 8.01
CA GLU A 111 -1.93 1.92 9.37
C GLU A 111 -2.13 0.40 9.37
N GLY A 112 -2.99 -0.11 8.51
CA GLY A 112 -3.16 -1.55 8.32
C GLY A 112 -1.86 -2.24 7.89
N LEU A 113 -1.03 -1.59 7.06
CA LEU A 113 0.30 -2.09 6.71
C LEU A 113 1.27 -2.07 7.89
N LYS A 114 1.24 -1.03 8.73
CA LYS A 114 2.04 -0.98 9.96
C LYS A 114 1.64 -2.09 10.94
N GLU A 115 0.36 -2.33 11.11
CA GLU A 115 -0.13 -3.46 11.93
C GLU A 115 0.31 -4.82 11.38
N LEU A 116 0.50 -4.93 10.06
CA LEU A 116 1.05 -6.13 9.42
C LEU A 116 2.56 -6.29 9.64
N GLY A 117 3.23 -5.30 10.23
CA GLY A 117 4.65 -5.32 10.56
C GLY A 117 5.55 -4.56 9.58
N VAL A 118 4.98 -3.72 8.70
CA VAL A 118 5.75 -2.82 7.85
C VAL A 118 6.18 -1.60 8.65
N ASP A 119 7.46 -1.29 8.67
CA ASP A 119 7.99 -0.04 9.21
C ASP A 119 7.92 1.05 8.11
N ILE A 120 7.44 2.24 8.47
CA ILE A 120 7.36 3.37 7.54
C ILE A 120 8.05 4.58 8.15
N GLU A 121 9.17 4.97 7.51
CA GLU A 121 10.02 6.09 7.90
C GLU A 121 9.79 7.25 6.94
N THR A 122 9.20 8.34 7.44
CA THR A 122 8.95 9.55 6.65
C THR A 122 10.07 10.57 6.79
N ASN A 123 10.08 11.58 5.90
CA ASN A 123 11.15 12.59 5.81
C ASN A 123 12.55 12.01 5.50
N MET A 124 12.58 10.87 4.84
CA MET A 124 13.79 10.14 4.50
C MET A 124 14.04 10.19 2.99
N VAL A 125 14.87 11.13 2.56
CA VAL A 125 15.27 11.27 1.16
C VAL A 125 16.46 10.36 0.88
N ILE A 126 16.21 9.17 0.33
CA ILE A 126 17.28 8.24 -0.05
C ILE A 126 18.10 8.82 -1.19
N GLY A 127 19.42 8.73 -1.06
CA GLY A 127 20.41 9.44 -1.89
C GLY A 127 20.86 10.78 -1.31
N LYS A 128 20.23 11.25 -0.20
CA LYS A 128 20.63 12.45 0.56
C LYS A 128 20.89 12.15 2.04
N VAL A 129 19.93 11.55 2.71
CA VAL A 129 20.04 11.18 4.13
C VAL A 129 20.74 9.85 4.29
N LEU A 130 20.35 8.86 3.49
CA LEU A 130 20.96 7.54 3.37
C LEU A 130 21.15 7.20 1.90
N THR A 131 22.19 6.47 1.59
CA THR A 131 22.43 5.89 0.27
C THR A 131 21.88 4.46 0.19
N ILE A 132 21.71 3.94 -1.04
CA ILE A 132 21.34 2.53 -1.25
C ILE A 132 22.44 1.60 -0.73
N ASP A 133 23.70 1.98 -0.89
CA ASP A 133 24.84 1.20 -0.41
C ASP A 133 24.84 1.07 1.12
N GLU A 134 24.55 2.15 1.85
CA GLU A 134 24.37 2.11 3.31
C GLU A 134 23.20 1.22 3.71
N LEU A 135 22.04 1.32 3.02
CA LEU A 135 20.91 0.43 3.28
C LEU A 135 21.28 -1.05 3.15
N MET A 136 22.04 -1.39 2.11
CA MET A 136 22.46 -2.78 1.86
C MET A 136 23.55 -3.24 2.82
N ASN A 137 24.59 -2.42 3.05
CA ASN A 137 25.79 -2.86 3.76
C ASN A 137 25.72 -2.60 5.27
N ASP A 138 25.16 -1.46 5.71
CA ASP A 138 25.18 -1.05 7.12
C ASP A 138 23.87 -1.43 7.82
N TYR A 139 22.74 -1.29 7.15
CA TYR A 139 21.42 -1.64 7.68
C TYR A 139 21.01 -3.10 7.43
N GLY A 140 21.75 -3.79 6.57
CA GLY A 140 21.57 -5.24 6.30
C GLY A 140 20.29 -5.57 5.55
N PHE A 141 19.84 -4.70 4.66
CA PHE A 141 18.80 -5.04 3.70
C PHE A 141 19.37 -5.90 2.59
N GLU A 142 18.66 -6.98 2.25
CA GLU A 142 19.08 -7.93 1.21
C GLU A 142 18.61 -7.51 -0.18
N ALA A 143 17.58 -6.66 -0.25
CA ALA A 143 17.07 -6.09 -1.48
C ALA A 143 16.51 -4.70 -1.25
N VAL A 144 16.53 -3.89 -2.30
CA VAL A 144 15.94 -2.54 -2.32
C VAL A 144 15.00 -2.42 -3.52
N TYR A 145 13.74 -2.06 -3.25
CA TYR A 145 12.75 -1.76 -4.27
C TYR A 145 12.57 -0.26 -4.42
N VAL A 146 12.81 0.27 -5.62
CA VAL A 146 12.70 1.71 -5.91
C VAL A 146 11.32 2.01 -6.48
N ALA A 147 10.53 2.80 -5.74
CA ALA A 147 9.16 3.21 -6.04
C ALA A 147 8.99 4.73 -5.93
N SER A 148 9.98 5.50 -6.40
CA SER A 148 10.04 6.96 -6.26
C SER A 148 8.98 7.72 -7.08
N GLY A 149 8.26 7.04 -7.95
CA GLY A 149 7.27 7.62 -8.85
C GLY A 149 7.82 7.94 -10.23
N ALA A 150 6.94 8.47 -11.10
CA ALA A 150 7.26 8.89 -12.46
C ALA A 150 7.10 10.40 -12.61
#